data_0a0d027b6de90d1e608c0afd7cef3562
#
_entry.id   0a0d027b6de90d1e608c0afd7cef3562
#
_cell.length_a   1.000
_cell.length_b   1.000
_cell.length_c   1.000
_cell.angle_alpha   90.00
_cell.angle_beta   90.00
_cell.angle_gamma   90.00
#
_symmetry.space_group_name_H-M   'P 1'
#
loop_
_entity.id
_entity.type
_entity.pdbx_description
1 polymer ?
#
loop_
_entity_poly.entity_id
_entity_poly.type
_entity_poly.pdbx_seq_one_letter_code
_entity_poly.pdbx_strand_id
1 'polypeptide(L)'
;MRFLFDKCSLYDLADPAETAGFTCGDQDLDDFFSNDCFAYASQLLGKSYCYKLDADPSQIVCAFTLSNASIRVDDLPNARKKKIETDIPHVKSLKDYPAVLIGRLAVSSNFRSRHVGSDALEYIKYWFVDPFNKTGCRFLIVDAYNNSQARSFYERNGFKTVFSTDLQEKEYRHMKPDAALNTRLMYFDLLMAMKD
;
A
#
# COMPACT_ATOMS: atom_id res chain seq x y z
N MET A 1 -2.30 -22.70 8.47
CA MET A 1 -3.62 -22.20 8.01
C MET A 1 -3.53 -20.67 7.97
N ARG A 2 -3.69 -20.09 6.79
CA ARG A 2 -3.64 -18.63 6.56
C ARG A 2 -5.06 -18.13 6.40
N PHE A 3 -5.58 -17.49 7.44
CA PHE A 3 -7.00 -17.15 7.54
C PHE A 3 -7.54 -16.44 6.29
N LEU A 4 -6.83 -15.47 5.76
CA LEU A 4 -7.29 -14.69 4.60
C LEU A 4 -7.45 -15.57 3.35
N PHE A 5 -6.50 -16.46 3.08
CA PHE A 5 -6.52 -17.30 1.87
C PHE A 5 -7.40 -18.54 2.00
N ASP A 6 -7.59 -19.04 3.23
CA ASP A 6 -8.35 -20.27 3.47
C ASP A 6 -9.85 -20.03 3.71
N LYS A 7 -10.25 -18.77 4.01
CA LYS A 7 -11.60 -18.44 4.49
C LYS A 7 -12.24 -17.22 3.84
N CYS A 8 -11.52 -16.54 2.94
CA CYS A 8 -12.00 -15.29 2.36
C CYS A 8 -11.72 -15.25 0.86
N SER A 9 -12.63 -14.64 0.11
CA SER A 9 -12.47 -14.37 -1.32
C SER A 9 -12.32 -12.88 -1.59
N LEU A 10 -11.55 -12.54 -2.62
CA LEU A 10 -11.29 -11.16 -3.05
C LEU A 10 -12.39 -10.69 -4.00
N TYR A 11 -12.84 -9.46 -3.80
CA TYR A 11 -13.81 -8.76 -4.64
C TYR A 11 -13.37 -7.33 -4.93
N ASP A 12 -13.81 -6.79 -6.08
CA ASP A 12 -13.81 -5.35 -6.29
C ASP A 12 -14.80 -4.70 -5.31
N LEU A 13 -14.40 -3.65 -4.63
CA LEU A 13 -15.27 -2.86 -3.77
C LEU A 13 -15.91 -1.75 -4.62
N ALA A 14 -17.11 -1.98 -5.11
CA ALA A 14 -17.76 -1.12 -6.09
C ALA A 14 -19.07 -0.47 -5.62
N ASP A 15 -19.72 -1.02 -4.58
CA ASP A 15 -20.99 -0.54 -4.06
C ASP A 15 -20.85 -0.03 -2.61
N PRO A 16 -21.23 1.24 -2.32
CA PRO A 16 -21.24 1.76 -0.95
C PRO A 16 -22.04 0.92 0.05
N ALA A 17 -23.09 0.25 -0.39
CA ALA A 17 -23.88 -0.63 0.47
C ALA A 17 -23.06 -1.81 1.04
N GLU A 18 -21.99 -2.21 0.36
CA GLU A 18 -21.13 -3.32 0.81
C GLU A 18 -20.32 -2.96 2.07
N THR A 19 -20.07 -1.67 2.30
CA THR A 19 -19.31 -1.20 3.46
C THR A 19 -20.15 -0.99 4.71
N ALA A 20 -21.46 -1.22 4.63
CA ALA A 20 -22.34 -1.13 5.79
C ALA A 20 -21.87 -2.08 6.89
N GLY A 21 -21.51 -1.50 8.06
CA GLY A 21 -21.00 -2.26 9.19
C GLY A 21 -19.50 -2.58 9.15
N PHE A 22 -18.77 -2.21 8.09
CA PHE A 22 -17.30 -2.30 8.10
C PHE A 22 -16.71 -1.21 8.98
N THR A 23 -15.87 -1.59 9.92
CA THR A 23 -15.04 -0.68 10.69
C THR A 23 -13.69 -1.32 11.02
N CYS A 24 -12.64 -0.57 10.85
CA CYS A 24 -11.29 -0.95 11.31
C CYS A 24 -10.92 -0.23 12.62
N GLY A 25 -11.77 0.70 13.10
CA GLY A 25 -11.54 1.48 14.31
C GLY A 25 -10.56 2.65 14.14
N ASP A 26 -10.26 3.02 12.89
CA ASP A 26 -9.59 4.25 12.50
C ASP A 26 -10.59 5.07 11.68
N GLN A 27 -10.96 6.24 12.17
CA GLN A 27 -12.03 7.04 11.57
C GLN A 27 -11.69 7.49 10.15
N ASP A 28 -10.46 7.89 9.86
CA ASP A 28 -10.04 8.32 8.51
C ASP A 28 -10.18 7.17 7.50
N LEU A 29 -9.80 5.96 7.89
CA LEU A 29 -9.94 4.78 7.05
C LEU A 29 -11.40 4.34 6.90
N ASP A 30 -12.18 4.37 7.98
CA ASP A 30 -13.60 4.02 7.97
C ASP A 30 -14.39 4.98 7.07
N ASP A 31 -14.16 6.30 7.19
CA ASP A 31 -14.77 7.34 6.36
C ASP A 31 -14.37 7.19 4.89
N PHE A 32 -13.08 6.92 4.61
CA PHE A 32 -12.61 6.70 3.25
C PHE A 32 -13.31 5.52 2.58
N PHE A 33 -13.37 4.36 3.22
CA PHE A 33 -13.99 3.18 2.62
C PHE A 33 -15.51 3.26 2.54
N SER A 34 -16.14 4.04 3.40
CA SER A 34 -17.60 4.25 3.36
C SER A 34 -18.04 5.26 2.30
N ASN A 35 -17.18 6.22 1.95
CA ASN A 35 -17.58 7.37 1.12
C ASN A 35 -16.59 7.61 -0.04
N ASP A 36 -15.32 7.91 0.25
CA ASP A 36 -14.40 8.51 -0.72
C ASP A 36 -13.92 7.52 -1.78
N CYS A 37 -13.75 6.26 -1.45
CA CYS A 37 -13.18 5.25 -2.35
C CYS A 37 -13.99 5.10 -3.65
N PHE A 38 -15.30 5.31 -3.61
CA PHE A 38 -16.20 5.24 -4.78
C PHE A 38 -16.06 6.47 -5.68
N ALA A 39 -15.91 7.65 -5.07
CA ALA A 39 -15.60 8.87 -5.81
C ALA A 39 -14.22 8.78 -6.49
N TYR A 40 -13.22 8.24 -5.82
CA TYR A 40 -11.89 7.98 -6.41
C TYR A 40 -11.98 7.01 -7.58
N ALA A 41 -12.72 5.92 -7.44
CA ALA A 41 -12.91 4.93 -8.50
C ALA A 41 -13.60 5.53 -9.73
N SER A 42 -14.63 6.37 -9.55
CA SER A 42 -15.34 7.03 -10.65
C SER A 42 -14.47 8.01 -11.45
N GLN A 43 -13.44 8.59 -10.80
CA GLN A 43 -12.45 9.48 -11.41
C GLN A 43 -11.20 8.73 -11.92
N LEU A 44 -11.17 7.41 -11.84
CA LEU A 44 -10.01 6.57 -12.17
C LEU A 44 -8.74 6.91 -11.38
N LEU A 45 -8.88 7.49 -10.19
CA LEU A 45 -7.76 7.85 -9.31
C LEU A 45 -7.23 6.66 -8.49
N GLY A 46 -8.04 5.62 -8.34
CA GLY A 46 -7.68 4.39 -7.67
C GLY A 46 -8.77 3.34 -7.77
N LYS A 47 -8.42 2.11 -7.41
CA LYS A 47 -9.38 1.00 -7.30
C LYS A 47 -9.34 0.45 -5.90
N SER A 48 -10.51 0.17 -5.35
CA SER A 48 -10.65 -0.44 -4.03
C SER A 48 -11.08 -1.89 -4.16
N TYR A 49 -10.54 -2.71 -3.29
CA TYR A 49 -10.76 -4.15 -3.21
C TYR A 49 -11.08 -4.53 -1.78
N CYS A 50 -11.84 -5.60 -1.61
CA CYS A 50 -12.08 -6.14 -0.29
C CYS A 50 -12.02 -7.67 -0.28
N TYR A 51 -11.55 -8.22 0.83
CA TYR A 51 -11.73 -9.62 1.16
C TYR A 51 -13.00 -9.78 1.99
N LYS A 52 -13.91 -10.64 1.53
CA LYS A 52 -15.13 -11.01 2.25
C LYS A 52 -15.00 -12.42 2.79
N LEU A 53 -15.63 -12.66 3.94
CA LEU A 53 -15.69 -13.98 4.56
C LEU A 53 -16.54 -14.93 3.70
N ASP A 54 -16.01 -16.09 3.30
CA ASP A 54 -16.73 -17.03 2.43
C ASP A 54 -18.00 -17.59 3.09
N ALA A 55 -17.96 -17.78 4.42
CA ALA A 55 -19.12 -18.24 5.19
C ALA A 55 -20.21 -17.18 5.35
N ASP A 56 -19.86 -15.89 5.22
CA ASP A 56 -20.79 -14.76 5.29
C ASP A 56 -20.25 -13.58 4.47
N PRO A 57 -20.56 -13.52 3.16
CA PRO A 57 -20.06 -12.49 2.26
C PRO A 57 -20.53 -11.05 2.57
N SER A 58 -21.43 -10.86 3.54
CA SER A 58 -21.78 -9.54 4.05
C SER A 58 -20.66 -8.94 4.92
N GLN A 59 -19.73 -9.77 5.42
CA GLN A 59 -18.64 -9.34 6.28
C GLN A 59 -17.37 -9.06 5.48
N ILE A 60 -16.97 -7.80 5.42
CA ILE A 60 -15.66 -7.40 4.92
C ILE A 60 -14.61 -7.65 6.03
N VAL A 61 -13.61 -8.43 5.68
CA VAL A 61 -12.49 -8.81 6.54
C VAL A 61 -11.34 -7.80 6.43
N CYS A 62 -11.07 -7.36 5.21
CA CYS A 62 -10.02 -6.42 4.88
C CYS A 62 -10.38 -5.64 3.63
N ALA A 63 -10.06 -4.36 3.58
CA ALA A 63 -10.20 -3.52 2.39
C ALA A 63 -8.90 -2.78 2.10
N PHE A 64 -8.59 -2.56 0.82
CA PHE A 64 -7.42 -1.81 0.39
C PHE A 64 -7.66 -1.11 -0.94
N THR A 65 -6.90 -0.03 -1.17
CA THR A 65 -6.97 0.75 -2.42
C THR A 65 -5.61 0.78 -3.09
N LEU A 66 -5.62 0.60 -4.40
CA LEU A 66 -4.44 0.64 -5.26
C LEU A 66 -4.58 1.75 -6.30
N SER A 67 -3.48 2.45 -6.56
CA SER A 67 -3.39 3.44 -7.64
C SER A 67 -2.01 3.42 -8.29
N ASN A 68 -1.95 3.90 -9.54
CA ASN A 68 -0.68 4.08 -10.23
C ASN A 68 0.15 5.16 -9.53
N ALA A 69 1.45 4.93 -9.45
CA ALA A 69 2.40 5.86 -8.83
C ALA A 69 3.79 5.75 -9.47
N SER A 70 4.71 6.56 -9.02
CA SER A 70 6.13 6.44 -9.33
C SER A 70 7.00 6.82 -8.13
N ILE A 71 8.24 6.33 -8.13
CA ILE A 71 9.29 6.86 -7.26
C ILE A 71 10.17 7.77 -8.11
N ARG A 72 10.09 9.09 -7.87
CA ARG A 72 10.98 10.06 -8.49
C ARG A 72 12.34 10.04 -7.77
N VAL A 73 13.40 9.77 -8.52
CA VAL A 73 14.74 9.60 -7.93
C VAL A 73 15.65 10.82 -8.03
N ASP A 74 15.31 11.79 -8.87
CA ASP A 74 16.15 12.99 -9.07
C ASP A 74 16.25 13.85 -7.79
N ASP A 75 15.18 13.90 -7.00
CA ASP A 75 15.09 14.68 -5.76
C ASP A 75 15.54 13.88 -4.52
N LEU A 76 15.99 12.64 -4.71
CA LEU A 76 16.45 11.81 -3.60
C LEU A 76 17.91 12.08 -3.23
N PRO A 77 18.28 12.04 -1.95
CA PRO A 77 19.67 12.01 -1.55
C PRO A 77 20.42 10.86 -2.23
N ASN A 78 21.67 11.12 -2.69
CA ASN A 78 22.46 10.16 -3.47
C ASN A 78 22.52 8.73 -2.89
N ALA A 79 22.63 8.61 -1.56
CA ALA A 79 22.64 7.31 -0.89
C ALA A 79 21.29 6.58 -1.00
N ARG A 80 20.17 7.31 -1.08
CA ARG A 80 18.82 6.76 -1.25
C ARG A 80 18.57 6.40 -2.69
N LYS A 81 18.95 7.29 -3.62
CA LYS A 81 18.91 7.02 -5.05
C LYS A 81 19.62 5.71 -5.38
N LYS A 82 20.86 5.51 -4.93
CA LYS A 82 21.61 4.27 -5.16
C LYS A 82 20.89 3.02 -4.65
N LYS A 83 20.16 3.11 -3.51
CA LYS A 83 19.38 1.96 -2.99
C LYS A 83 18.18 1.61 -3.85
N ILE A 84 17.49 2.61 -4.37
CA ILE A 84 16.34 2.40 -5.27
C ILE A 84 16.81 1.87 -6.61
N GLU A 85 17.93 2.36 -7.11
CA GLU A 85 18.50 2.02 -8.42
C GLU A 85 19.30 0.70 -8.46
N THR A 86 19.42 0.00 -7.33
CA THR A 86 20.08 -1.30 -7.29
C THR A 86 19.43 -2.27 -8.29
N ASP A 87 20.26 -2.89 -9.14
CA ASP A 87 19.84 -3.86 -10.17
C ASP A 87 18.93 -3.30 -11.28
N ILE A 88 18.82 -1.96 -11.40
CA ILE A 88 18.06 -1.34 -12.51
C ILE A 88 19.00 -1.13 -13.71
N PRO A 89 18.67 -1.68 -14.88
CA PRO A 89 19.45 -1.44 -16.08
C PRO A 89 19.25 -0.01 -16.59
N HIS A 90 20.30 0.57 -17.16
CA HIS A 90 20.25 1.89 -17.81
C HIS A 90 19.71 3.04 -16.93
N VAL A 91 20.05 3.04 -15.64
CA VAL A 91 19.58 4.02 -14.63
C VAL A 91 19.66 5.49 -15.06
N LYS A 92 20.64 5.85 -15.92
CA LYS A 92 20.86 7.24 -16.37
C LYS A 92 19.71 7.81 -17.23
N SER A 93 18.87 6.97 -17.79
CA SER A 93 17.77 7.38 -18.66
C SER A 93 16.43 7.49 -17.96
N LEU A 94 16.31 6.98 -16.72
CA LEU A 94 15.06 6.96 -15.98
C LEU A 94 15.15 7.90 -14.76
N LYS A 95 14.15 8.75 -14.64
CA LYS A 95 13.99 9.68 -13.50
C LYS A 95 12.89 9.24 -12.55
N ASP A 96 11.92 8.51 -13.09
CA ASP A 96 10.77 7.98 -12.37
C ASP A 96 10.70 6.46 -12.60
N TYR A 97 10.55 5.72 -11.53
CA TYR A 97 10.37 4.28 -11.57
C TYR A 97 8.92 3.90 -11.30
N PRO A 98 8.33 3.00 -12.13
CA PRO A 98 6.93 2.62 -11.99
C PRO A 98 6.68 1.97 -10.64
N ALA A 99 5.65 2.44 -9.97
CA ALA A 99 5.21 1.95 -8.68
C ALA A 99 3.68 1.85 -8.63
N VAL A 100 3.18 1.06 -7.69
CA VAL A 100 1.79 1.08 -7.25
C VAL A 100 1.75 1.58 -5.83
N LEU A 101 0.88 2.56 -5.58
CA LEU A 101 0.58 3.05 -4.25
C LEU A 101 -0.52 2.18 -3.63
N ILE A 102 -0.23 1.61 -2.47
CA ILE A 102 -1.26 1.11 -1.57
C ILE A 102 -1.73 2.32 -0.77
N GLY A 103 -2.80 2.97 -1.27
CA GLY A 103 -3.28 4.25 -0.71
C GLY A 103 -3.90 4.08 0.67
N ARG A 104 -4.65 3.02 0.87
CA ARG A 104 -5.31 2.65 2.13
C ARG A 104 -5.25 1.14 2.31
N LEU A 105 -5.11 0.70 3.55
CA LEU A 105 -5.21 -0.72 3.94
C LEU A 105 -5.86 -0.78 5.31
N ALA A 106 -7.03 -1.39 5.41
CA ALA A 106 -7.81 -1.51 6.62
C ALA A 106 -8.19 -2.97 6.89
N VAL A 107 -8.00 -3.43 8.13
CA VAL A 107 -8.45 -4.74 8.60
C VAL A 107 -9.59 -4.51 9.58
N SER A 108 -10.74 -5.14 9.32
CA SER A 108 -11.90 -5.06 10.20
C SER A 108 -11.54 -5.39 11.65
N SER A 109 -12.08 -4.62 12.58
CA SER A 109 -11.86 -4.79 14.02
C SER A 109 -12.15 -6.20 14.52
N ASN A 110 -13.12 -6.90 13.88
CA ASN A 110 -13.52 -8.27 14.23
C ASN A 110 -12.48 -9.32 13.81
N PHE A 111 -11.54 -8.97 12.92
CA PHE A 111 -10.56 -9.92 12.36
C PHE A 111 -9.11 -9.55 12.65
N ARG A 112 -8.87 -8.65 13.61
CA ARG A 112 -7.52 -8.31 14.07
C ARG A 112 -6.79 -9.54 14.63
N SER A 113 -5.46 -9.45 14.71
CA SER A 113 -4.57 -10.49 15.25
C SER A 113 -4.61 -11.85 14.52
N ARG A 114 -5.13 -11.89 13.29
CA ARG A 114 -5.16 -13.08 12.41
C ARG A 114 -4.20 -12.97 11.22
N HIS A 115 -3.21 -12.08 11.28
CA HIS A 115 -2.26 -11.79 10.20
C HIS A 115 -2.88 -11.30 8.89
N VAL A 116 -4.17 -10.95 8.87
CA VAL A 116 -4.93 -10.53 7.67
C VAL A 116 -4.22 -9.43 6.88
N GLY A 117 -3.73 -8.38 7.53
CA GLY A 117 -3.03 -7.29 6.86
C GLY A 117 -1.73 -7.74 6.18
N SER A 118 -0.97 -8.65 6.80
CA SER A 118 0.26 -9.21 6.20
C SER A 118 -0.06 -10.11 5.00
N ASP A 119 -1.10 -10.94 5.12
CA ASP A 119 -1.57 -11.78 4.03
C ASP A 119 -2.07 -10.93 2.84
N ALA A 120 -2.77 -9.84 3.11
CA ALA A 120 -3.19 -8.90 2.06
C ALA A 120 -2.00 -8.24 1.35
N LEU A 121 -0.97 -7.80 2.08
CA LEU A 121 0.26 -7.26 1.49
C LEU A 121 1.00 -8.30 0.65
N GLU A 122 1.05 -9.54 1.13
CA GLU A 122 1.68 -10.63 0.37
C GLU A 122 0.92 -10.92 -0.93
N TYR A 123 -0.41 -10.98 -0.88
CA TYR A 123 -1.24 -11.11 -2.08
C TYR A 123 -0.95 -9.99 -3.09
N ILE A 124 -0.93 -8.73 -2.63
CA ILE A 124 -0.65 -7.58 -3.50
C ILE A 124 0.72 -7.72 -4.17
N LYS A 125 1.75 -8.15 -3.44
CA LYS A 125 3.09 -8.39 -4.01
C LYS A 125 3.05 -9.41 -5.14
N TYR A 126 2.45 -10.57 -4.93
CA TYR A 126 2.33 -11.61 -5.94
C TYR A 126 1.47 -11.18 -7.12
N TRP A 127 0.41 -10.43 -6.86
CA TRP A 127 -0.45 -9.92 -7.92
C TRP A 127 0.30 -9.03 -8.92
N PHE A 128 1.22 -8.20 -8.45
CA PHE A 128 1.98 -7.30 -9.33
C PHE A 128 3.21 -7.95 -10.00
N VAL A 129 3.66 -9.09 -9.55
CA VAL A 129 4.70 -9.88 -10.25
C VAL A 129 4.11 -10.96 -11.16
N ASP A 130 2.79 -11.15 -11.15
CA ASP A 130 2.11 -12.10 -12.02
C ASP A 130 2.36 -11.75 -13.50
N PRO A 131 2.81 -12.71 -14.34
CA PRO A 131 3.05 -12.50 -15.77
C PRO A 131 1.82 -12.01 -16.55
N PHE A 132 0.61 -12.23 -16.06
CA PHE A 132 -0.63 -11.75 -16.66
C PHE A 132 -1.01 -10.32 -16.27
N ASN A 133 -0.25 -9.68 -15.37
CA ASN A 133 -0.45 -8.28 -15.06
C ASN A 133 -0.21 -7.42 -16.32
N LYS A 134 -1.14 -6.51 -16.59
CA LYS A 134 -1.13 -5.71 -17.83
C LYS A 134 -0.13 -4.57 -17.83
N THR A 135 0.52 -4.29 -16.70
CA THR A 135 1.49 -3.18 -16.59
C THR A 135 2.72 -3.61 -15.81
N GLY A 136 3.89 -3.12 -16.22
CA GLY A 136 5.10 -3.28 -15.44
C GLY A 136 5.03 -2.41 -14.17
N CYS A 137 5.36 -3.02 -13.03
CA CYS A 137 5.49 -2.34 -11.76
C CYS A 137 6.76 -2.81 -11.07
N ARG A 138 7.66 -1.88 -10.71
CA ARG A 138 8.90 -2.22 -10.00
C ARG A 138 8.73 -2.17 -8.49
N PHE A 139 7.94 -1.24 -7.99
CA PHE A 139 7.83 -0.98 -6.56
C PHE A 139 6.38 -0.95 -6.10
N LEU A 140 6.14 -1.45 -4.88
CA LEU A 140 4.98 -1.04 -4.09
C LEU A 140 5.40 0.08 -3.17
N ILE A 141 4.59 1.10 -3.03
CA ILE A 141 4.80 2.21 -2.10
C ILE A 141 3.61 2.40 -1.17
N VAL A 142 3.88 2.92 0.00
CA VAL A 142 2.88 3.29 0.99
C VAL A 142 3.27 4.58 1.69
N ASP A 143 2.30 5.39 2.05
CA ASP A 143 2.44 6.48 3.00
C ASP A 143 2.00 5.98 4.38
N ALA A 144 2.90 5.28 5.07
CA ALA A 144 2.63 4.70 6.39
C ALA A 144 2.47 5.79 7.45
N TYR A 145 1.48 5.72 8.33
CA TYR A 145 1.41 6.62 9.49
C TYR A 145 2.75 6.66 10.23
N ASN A 146 3.21 7.86 10.58
CA ASN A 146 4.50 8.09 11.23
C ASN A 146 4.45 7.75 12.72
N ASN A 147 3.96 6.56 13.05
CA ASN A 147 3.98 5.98 14.38
C ASN A 147 4.71 4.63 14.37
N SER A 148 5.14 4.16 15.53
CA SER A 148 5.93 2.93 15.64
C SER A 148 5.15 1.69 15.19
N GLN A 149 3.85 1.65 15.43
CA GLN A 149 3.00 0.49 15.09
C GLN A 149 2.88 0.29 13.58
N ALA A 150 2.51 1.35 12.85
CA ALA A 150 2.35 1.28 11.41
C ALA A 150 3.69 1.03 10.71
N ARG A 151 4.77 1.75 11.10
CA ARG A 151 6.10 1.55 10.53
C ARG A 151 6.59 0.13 10.75
N SER A 152 6.53 -0.40 11.99
CA SER A 152 6.93 -1.78 12.28
C SER A 152 6.10 -2.82 11.54
N PHE A 153 4.82 -2.54 11.30
CA PHE A 153 3.98 -3.42 10.48
C PHE A 153 4.51 -3.54 9.06
N TYR A 154 4.77 -2.42 8.38
CA TYR A 154 5.32 -2.45 7.02
C TYR A 154 6.76 -2.99 6.97
N GLU A 155 7.61 -2.66 7.95
CA GLU A 155 8.98 -3.19 8.04
C GLU A 155 9.00 -4.72 8.15
N ARG A 156 8.15 -5.30 9.01
CA ARG A 156 8.00 -6.77 9.12
C ARG A 156 7.49 -7.41 7.84
N ASN A 157 6.80 -6.65 6.99
CA ASN A 157 6.36 -7.09 5.68
C ASN A 157 7.36 -6.74 4.56
N GLY A 158 8.61 -6.41 4.91
CA GLY A 158 9.72 -6.20 3.96
C GLY A 158 9.78 -4.81 3.33
N PHE A 159 8.90 -3.88 3.70
CA PHE A 159 8.98 -2.49 3.25
C PHE A 159 10.14 -1.77 3.93
N LYS A 160 10.73 -0.81 3.23
CA LYS A 160 11.84 0.03 3.70
C LYS A 160 11.46 1.49 3.56
N THR A 161 11.89 2.33 4.51
CA THR A 161 11.74 3.79 4.38
C THR A 161 12.59 4.31 3.20
N VAL A 162 12.00 5.20 2.39
CA VAL A 162 12.73 5.88 1.32
C VAL A 162 13.79 6.81 1.92
N PHE A 163 13.45 7.55 2.96
CA PHE A 163 14.32 8.54 3.59
C PHE A 163 14.88 8.07 4.92
N SER A 164 16.11 8.52 5.26
CA SER A 164 16.76 8.19 6.54
C SER A 164 16.19 8.98 7.71
N THR A 165 15.78 10.21 7.47
CA THR A 165 15.31 11.15 8.49
C THR A 165 14.03 11.84 8.04
N ASP A 166 13.26 12.33 9.01
CA ASP A 166 12.07 13.11 8.75
C ASP A 166 12.37 14.39 7.99
N LEU A 167 13.53 15.03 8.27
CA LEU A 167 13.93 16.25 7.58
C LEU A 167 14.13 16.03 6.08
N GLN A 168 14.83 14.97 5.69
CA GLN A 168 14.98 14.60 4.27
C GLN A 168 13.65 14.39 3.56
N GLU A 169 12.70 13.76 4.24
CA GLU A 169 11.37 13.53 3.65
C GLU A 169 10.55 14.81 3.56
N LYS A 170 10.64 15.70 4.56
CA LYS A 170 10.00 17.01 4.51
C LYS A 170 10.56 17.88 3.37
N GLU A 171 11.87 17.88 3.17
CA GLU A 171 12.52 18.55 2.03
C GLU A 171 12.01 18.02 0.70
N TYR A 172 11.98 16.72 0.52
CA TYR A 172 11.43 16.06 -0.69
C TYR A 172 9.97 16.41 -0.96
N ARG A 173 9.16 16.50 0.10
CA ARG A 173 7.73 16.85 0.02
C ARG A 173 7.48 18.36 0.00
N HIS A 174 8.53 19.19 -0.04
CA HIS A 174 8.45 20.66 0.03
C HIS A 174 7.67 21.17 1.26
N MET A 175 7.77 20.46 2.37
CA MET A 175 7.14 20.82 3.64
C MET A 175 8.03 21.79 4.43
N LYS A 176 7.42 22.63 5.27
CA LYS A 176 8.16 23.44 6.22
C LYS A 176 8.90 22.55 7.24
N PRO A 177 10.11 22.92 7.69
CA PRO A 177 10.87 22.10 8.65
C PRO A 177 10.13 21.80 9.97
N ASP A 178 9.33 22.75 10.44
CA ASP A 178 8.53 22.68 11.66
C ASP A 178 7.17 21.97 11.48
N ALA A 179 6.74 21.72 10.25
CA ALA A 179 5.49 21.01 10.00
C ALA A 179 5.54 19.57 10.52
N ALA A 180 4.41 19.06 11.02
CA ALA A 180 4.32 17.66 11.42
C ALA A 180 4.41 16.74 10.18
N LEU A 181 5.24 15.71 10.26
CA LEU A 181 5.30 14.65 9.25
C LEU A 181 4.41 13.49 9.70
N ASN A 182 3.17 13.48 9.24
CA ASN A 182 2.15 12.52 9.66
C ASN A 182 2.34 11.13 9.06
N THR A 183 3.03 11.03 7.92
CA THR A 183 3.28 9.76 7.23
C THR A 183 4.74 9.65 6.81
N ARG A 184 5.21 8.44 6.60
CA ARG A 184 6.52 8.10 6.05
C ARG A 184 6.36 7.33 4.76
N LEU A 185 7.04 7.79 3.71
CA LEU A 185 7.09 7.09 2.45
C LEU A 185 7.95 5.82 2.59
N MET A 186 7.32 4.67 2.37
CA MET A 186 8.00 3.38 2.38
C MET A 186 7.80 2.65 1.06
N TYR A 187 8.73 1.79 0.70
CA TYR A 187 8.68 1.01 -0.53
C TYR A 187 9.05 -0.45 -0.31
N PHE A 188 8.52 -1.31 -1.18
CA PHE A 188 8.93 -2.70 -1.35
C PHE A 188 9.38 -2.92 -2.80
N ASP A 189 10.55 -3.55 -3.00
CA ASP A 189 11.05 -3.91 -4.32
C ASP A 189 10.44 -5.25 -4.75
N LEU A 190 9.60 -5.24 -5.78
CA LEU A 190 8.88 -6.43 -6.24
C LEU A 190 9.79 -7.53 -6.79
N LEU A 191 11.03 -7.23 -7.19
CA LEU A 191 11.98 -8.31 -7.54
C LEU A 191 12.30 -9.23 -6.35
N MET A 192 12.09 -8.77 -5.12
CA MET A 192 12.26 -9.63 -3.95
C MET A 192 11.16 -10.70 -3.86
N ALA A 193 9.94 -10.39 -4.31
CA ALA A 193 8.84 -11.35 -4.34
C ALA A 193 8.98 -12.39 -5.49
N MET A 194 9.86 -12.14 -6.47
CA MET A 194 10.14 -13.11 -7.54
C MET A 194 11.24 -14.13 -7.16
N LYS A 195 11.93 -13.90 -6.04
CA LYS A 195 13.07 -14.75 -5.61
C LYS A 195 12.65 -15.82 -4.59
N ASP A 196 11.45 -15.68 -4.03
CA ASP A 196 10.85 -16.62 -3.09
C ASP A 196 9.95 -17.64 -3.84
#